data_06ffc73a063626caee7080abb7666014
#
_entry.id   06ffc73a063626caee7080abb7666014
#
_cell.length_a   1.000
_cell.length_b   1.000
_cell.length_c   1.000
_cell.angle_alpha   90.00
_cell.angle_beta   90.00
_cell.angle_gamma   90.00
#
_symmetry.space_group_name_H-M   'P 1'
#
loop_
_entity.id
_entity.type
_entity.pdbx_description
1 polymer ?
#
loop_
_entity_poly.entity_id
_entity_poly.type
_entity_poly.pdbx_seq_one_letter_code
_entity_poly.pdbx_strand_id
1 'polypeptide(L)'
;KWVKRLDIYIIKKFLGTYFFAIALIISIAVVFDVNENIDRFINNKAPLKAIVFDYYMNFIPYFSNLFSPLFVFIAVIFFTSKLAENSEIIAMFSTGMSFKRMMRPYMISAAIISVVTFGLGAYVIPKGNVTRLDFEDRYKKKKKQEYVRNVQLEVDSGVIAYIERYENYNKTGYRFSLDKFDDKKLVAHLTARSVTYDTASVHKWTIKNYMIREMEGMREKITRGDRLDTIIKMEPQDFLIMKGQQQTMTSPELKEYIDKQKRRGFANIKEFEIEYYQRCLLYTSPSPRD
;
A
#
# COMPACT_ATOMS: atom_id res chain seq x y z
N LYS A 1 23.88 33.26 -14.61
CA LYS A 1 22.67 33.38 -13.76
C LYS A 1 21.50 32.66 -14.45
N TRP A 2 21.15 31.46 -13.97
CA TRP A 2 20.17 30.56 -14.63
C TRP A 2 18.72 30.97 -14.38
N VAL A 3 18.43 31.67 -13.29
CA VAL A 3 17.08 32.08 -12.88
C VAL A 3 17.00 33.62 -12.84
N LYS A 4 16.06 34.18 -13.59
CA LYS A 4 15.81 35.64 -13.66
C LYS A 4 14.64 36.00 -12.70
N ARG A 5 14.45 37.29 -12.40
CA ARG A 5 13.36 37.78 -11.52
C ARG A 5 11.98 37.32 -11.98
N LEU A 6 11.75 37.24 -13.29
CA LEU A 6 10.50 36.77 -13.87
C LEU A 6 10.25 35.28 -13.59
N ASP A 7 11.29 34.44 -13.61
CA ASP A 7 11.18 33.01 -13.30
C ASP A 7 10.73 32.82 -11.85
N ILE A 8 11.31 33.57 -10.93
CA ILE A 8 10.95 33.52 -9.50
C ILE A 8 9.50 33.96 -9.29
N TYR A 9 9.05 34.99 -10.02
CA TYR A 9 7.68 35.44 -9.99
C TYR A 9 6.69 34.34 -10.41
N ILE A 10 6.95 33.72 -11.57
CA ILE A 10 6.15 32.60 -12.08
C ILE A 10 6.15 31.43 -11.12
N ILE A 11 7.32 31.01 -10.61
CA ILE A 11 7.45 29.91 -9.65
C ILE A 11 6.65 30.19 -8.38
N LYS A 12 6.79 31.37 -7.77
CA LYS A 12 6.04 31.74 -6.57
C LYS A 12 4.54 31.73 -6.77
N LYS A 13 4.06 32.31 -7.88
CA LYS A 13 2.64 32.35 -8.20
C LYS A 13 2.08 30.95 -8.47
N PHE A 14 2.81 30.13 -9.24
CA PHE A 14 2.41 28.75 -9.53
C PHE A 14 2.34 27.89 -8.27
N LEU A 15 3.40 27.88 -7.45
CA LEU A 15 3.42 27.14 -6.20
C LEU A 15 2.35 27.64 -5.21
N GLY A 16 2.13 28.97 -5.15
CA GLY A 16 1.06 29.55 -4.33
C GLY A 16 -0.31 29.07 -4.74
N THR A 17 -0.60 29.03 -6.05
CA THR A 17 -1.87 28.52 -6.59
C THR A 17 -2.03 27.03 -6.28
N TYR A 18 -0.96 26.24 -6.42
CA TYR A 18 -0.96 24.81 -6.12
C TYR A 18 -1.27 24.55 -4.63
N PHE A 19 -0.56 25.19 -3.71
CA PHE A 19 -0.79 25.00 -2.28
C PHE A 19 -2.16 25.54 -1.83
N PHE A 20 -2.63 26.63 -2.43
CA PHE A 20 -3.98 27.14 -2.15
C PHE A 20 -5.06 26.15 -2.60
N ALA A 21 -4.94 25.57 -3.80
CA ALA A 21 -5.89 24.60 -4.31
C ALA A 21 -5.93 23.33 -3.44
N ILE A 22 -4.76 22.83 -3.04
CA ILE A 22 -4.68 21.69 -2.10
C ILE A 22 -5.36 22.03 -0.78
N ALA A 23 -5.00 23.16 -0.16
CA ALA A 23 -5.54 23.56 1.14
C ALA A 23 -7.06 23.68 1.12
N LEU A 24 -7.62 24.24 0.07
CA LEU A 24 -9.06 24.38 -0.11
C LEU A 24 -9.76 23.01 -0.18
N ILE A 25 -9.28 22.12 -1.04
CA ILE A 25 -9.94 20.81 -1.23
C ILE A 25 -9.71 19.90 -0.02
N ILE A 26 -8.53 19.94 0.61
CA ILE A 26 -8.29 19.17 1.82
C ILE A 26 -9.17 19.66 2.97
N SER A 27 -9.41 20.97 3.09
CA SER A 27 -10.36 21.50 4.08
C SER A 27 -11.77 20.93 3.89
N ILE A 28 -12.24 20.89 2.64
CA ILE A 28 -13.52 20.28 2.29
C ILE A 28 -13.51 18.76 2.62
N ALA A 29 -12.46 18.05 2.21
CA ALA A 29 -12.33 16.60 2.46
C ALA A 29 -12.34 16.27 3.96
N VAL A 30 -11.65 17.06 4.78
CA VAL A 30 -11.67 16.90 6.25
C VAL A 30 -13.06 17.11 6.83
N VAL A 31 -13.81 18.12 6.38
CA VAL A 31 -15.18 18.35 6.83
C VAL A 31 -16.10 17.17 6.48
N PHE A 32 -15.98 16.63 5.27
CA PHE A 32 -16.74 15.45 4.88
C PHE A 32 -16.35 14.21 5.68
N ASP A 33 -15.05 13.96 5.90
CA ASP A 33 -14.59 12.81 6.68
C ASP A 33 -15.01 12.90 8.15
N VAL A 34 -14.98 14.12 8.74
CA VAL A 34 -15.52 14.36 10.09
C VAL A 34 -16.99 14.00 10.15
N ASN A 35 -17.78 14.52 9.22
CA ASN A 35 -19.24 14.28 9.19
C ASN A 35 -19.57 12.78 9.03
N GLU A 36 -18.83 12.07 8.20
CA GLU A 36 -19.04 10.62 8.00
C GLU A 36 -18.66 9.78 9.23
N ASN A 37 -17.65 10.20 9.97
CA ASN A 37 -17.07 9.40 11.06
C ASN A 37 -17.43 9.89 12.46
N ILE A 38 -18.16 11.01 12.61
CA ILE A 38 -18.46 11.61 13.93
C ILE A 38 -19.16 10.66 14.88
N ASP A 39 -20.15 9.91 14.39
CA ASP A 39 -20.87 8.92 15.20
C ASP A 39 -19.95 7.81 15.72
N ARG A 40 -18.98 7.39 14.89
CA ARG A 40 -18.00 6.36 15.26
C ARG A 40 -17.04 6.89 16.31
N PHE A 41 -16.60 8.14 16.19
CA PHE A 41 -15.70 8.77 17.16
C PHE A 41 -16.37 8.94 18.52
N ILE A 42 -17.65 9.35 18.55
CA ILE A 42 -18.43 9.52 19.78
C ILE A 42 -18.72 8.16 20.41
N ASN A 43 -19.24 7.19 19.64
CA ASN A 43 -19.61 5.87 20.15
C ASN A 43 -18.42 5.10 20.73
N ASN A 44 -17.24 5.24 20.13
CA ASN A 44 -16.00 4.61 20.59
C ASN A 44 -15.20 5.49 21.56
N LYS A 45 -15.74 6.64 22.02
CA LYS A 45 -15.12 7.56 22.96
C LYS A 45 -13.69 7.97 22.56
N ALA A 46 -13.49 8.26 21.26
CA ALA A 46 -12.19 8.71 20.76
C ALA A 46 -11.81 10.07 21.36
N PRO A 47 -10.64 10.22 22.00
CA PRO A 47 -10.22 11.50 22.56
C PRO A 47 -9.92 12.51 21.45
N LEU A 48 -10.36 13.76 21.61
CA LEU A 48 -10.20 14.81 20.59
C LEU A 48 -8.73 15.00 20.18
N LYS A 49 -7.81 14.87 21.14
CA LYS A 49 -6.37 14.92 20.88
C LYS A 49 -5.92 13.86 19.89
N ALA A 50 -6.36 12.62 20.05
CA ALA A 50 -6.03 11.53 19.13
C ALA A 50 -6.66 11.75 17.74
N ILE A 51 -7.90 12.27 17.67
CA ILE A 51 -8.55 12.62 16.39
C ILE A 51 -7.69 13.64 15.62
N VAL A 52 -7.20 14.69 16.26
CA VAL A 52 -6.42 15.74 15.60
C VAL A 52 -5.01 15.28 15.26
N PHE A 53 -4.27 14.73 16.22
CA PHE A 53 -2.84 14.44 16.04
C PHE A 53 -2.55 13.05 15.45
N ASP A 54 -3.28 12.02 15.86
CA ASP A 54 -3.01 10.67 15.38
C ASP A 54 -3.72 10.41 14.04
N TYR A 55 -4.91 10.99 13.85
CA TYR A 55 -5.67 10.78 12.62
C TYR A 55 -5.47 11.89 11.59
N TYR A 56 -5.94 13.13 11.82
CA TYR A 56 -5.92 14.19 10.79
C TYR A 56 -4.53 14.68 10.44
N MET A 57 -3.59 14.74 11.36
CA MET A 57 -2.22 15.16 11.05
C MET A 57 -1.51 14.20 10.09
N ASN A 58 -1.91 12.93 10.07
CA ASN A 58 -1.38 11.91 9.17
C ASN A 58 -2.28 11.68 7.93
N PHE A 59 -3.57 11.99 8.03
CA PHE A 59 -4.53 11.93 6.93
C PHE A 59 -4.26 13.00 5.87
N ILE A 60 -4.02 14.24 6.29
CA ILE A 60 -3.82 15.39 5.40
C ILE A 60 -2.63 15.19 4.44
N PRO A 61 -1.41 14.85 4.90
CA PRO A 61 -0.29 14.60 4.00
C PRO A 61 -0.53 13.43 3.03
N TYR A 62 -1.17 12.36 3.49
CA TYR A 62 -1.50 11.21 2.66
C TYR A 62 -2.42 11.58 1.50
N PHE A 63 -3.55 12.25 1.78
CA PHE A 63 -4.50 12.66 0.76
C PHE A 63 -3.94 13.77 -0.15
N SER A 64 -3.19 14.72 0.40
CA SER A 64 -2.52 15.75 -0.40
C SER A 64 -1.56 15.14 -1.41
N ASN A 65 -0.81 14.13 -1.00
CA ASN A 65 0.14 13.44 -1.87
C ASN A 65 -0.58 12.59 -2.94
N LEU A 66 -1.64 11.88 -2.56
CA LEU A 66 -2.44 11.05 -3.46
C LEU A 66 -3.05 11.87 -4.61
N PHE A 67 -3.57 13.06 -4.30
CA PHE A 67 -4.20 13.94 -5.29
C PHE A 67 -3.24 14.97 -5.90
N SER A 68 -1.96 15.00 -5.52
CA SER A 68 -0.99 15.97 -5.99
C SER A 68 -0.90 16.09 -7.52
N PRO A 69 -0.89 14.99 -8.32
CA PRO A 69 -0.85 15.12 -9.78
C PRO A 69 -2.05 15.87 -10.36
N LEU A 70 -3.25 15.63 -9.82
CA LEU A 70 -4.47 16.34 -10.22
C LEU A 70 -4.38 17.82 -9.89
N PHE A 71 -3.85 18.18 -8.70
CA PHE A 71 -3.71 19.58 -8.31
C PHE A 71 -2.65 20.32 -9.13
N VAL A 72 -1.56 19.64 -9.52
CA VAL A 72 -0.58 20.23 -10.46
C VAL A 72 -1.26 20.58 -11.77
N PHE A 73 -2.07 19.67 -12.32
CA PHE A 73 -2.81 19.90 -13.56
C PHE A 73 -3.78 21.08 -13.44
N ILE A 74 -4.59 21.13 -12.39
CA ILE A 74 -5.51 22.23 -12.12
C ILE A 74 -4.76 23.55 -11.94
N ALA A 75 -3.65 23.53 -11.18
CA ALA A 75 -2.85 24.75 -10.95
C ALA A 75 -2.23 25.28 -12.25
N VAL A 76 -1.75 24.40 -13.13
CA VAL A 76 -1.22 24.82 -14.45
C VAL A 76 -2.30 25.52 -15.26
N ILE A 77 -3.49 24.94 -15.39
CA ILE A 77 -4.59 25.52 -16.17
C ILE A 77 -5.01 26.85 -15.56
N PHE A 78 -5.35 26.86 -14.28
CA PHE A 78 -5.86 28.06 -13.59
C PHE A 78 -4.84 29.20 -13.61
N PHE A 79 -3.59 28.91 -13.28
CA PHE A 79 -2.54 29.92 -13.28
C PHE A 79 -2.25 30.48 -14.67
N THR A 80 -2.17 29.61 -15.68
CA THR A 80 -1.93 30.04 -17.08
C THR A 80 -3.09 30.86 -17.62
N SER A 81 -4.34 30.45 -17.34
CA SER A 81 -5.52 31.23 -17.71
C SER A 81 -5.52 32.62 -17.09
N LYS A 82 -5.16 32.72 -15.80
CA LYS A 82 -5.06 34.00 -15.10
C LYS A 82 -3.96 34.91 -15.66
N LEU A 83 -2.81 34.34 -16.05
CA LEU A 83 -1.76 35.12 -16.75
C LEU A 83 -2.21 35.60 -18.12
N ALA A 84 -3.00 34.79 -18.84
CA ALA A 84 -3.54 35.16 -20.13
C ALA A 84 -4.61 36.28 -20.00
N GLU A 85 -5.51 36.13 -19.05
CA GLU A 85 -6.58 37.13 -18.76
C GLU A 85 -5.95 38.48 -18.39
N ASN A 86 -4.91 38.52 -17.62
CA ASN A 86 -4.18 39.74 -17.26
C ASN A 86 -3.26 40.27 -18.39
N SER A 87 -3.29 39.67 -19.59
CA SER A 87 -2.42 40.03 -20.73
C SER A 87 -0.89 39.88 -20.42
N GLU A 88 -0.54 39.24 -19.29
CA GLU A 88 0.87 39.05 -18.90
C GLU A 88 1.62 38.15 -19.90
N ILE A 89 0.96 37.13 -20.46
CA ILE A 89 1.53 36.24 -21.49
C ILE A 89 1.85 37.00 -22.75
N ILE A 90 0.91 37.87 -23.22
CA ILE A 90 1.09 38.68 -24.40
C ILE A 90 2.27 39.65 -24.18
N ALA A 91 2.33 40.30 -23.02
CA ALA A 91 3.40 41.20 -22.67
C ALA A 91 4.79 40.46 -22.64
N MET A 92 4.84 39.25 -22.16
CA MET A 92 6.07 38.44 -22.19
C MET A 92 6.51 38.10 -23.61
N PHE A 93 5.60 37.72 -24.51
CA PHE A 93 5.94 37.41 -25.89
C PHE A 93 6.29 38.64 -26.72
N SER A 94 5.64 39.81 -26.49
CA SER A 94 5.99 41.05 -27.17
C SER A 94 7.40 41.56 -26.85
N THR A 95 7.98 41.15 -25.72
CA THR A 95 9.39 41.42 -25.42
C THR A 95 10.38 40.45 -26.09
N GLY A 96 9.90 39.61 -27.02
CA GLY A 96 10.73 38.61 -27.73
C GLY A 96 11.06 37.35 -26.95
N MET A 97 10.30 37.05 -25.87
CA MET A 97 10.51 35.84 -25.13
C MET A 97 9.99 34.62 -25.92
N SER A 98 10.82 33.57 -26.06
CA SER A 98 10.41 32.33 -26.70
C SER A 98 9.50 31.49 -25.77
N PHE A 99 8.60 30.69 -26.33
CA PHE A 99 7.74 29.77 -25.58
C PHE A 99 8.56 28.80 -24.69
N LYS A 100 9.65 28.23 -25.21
CA LYS A 100 10.55 27.37 -24.42
C LYS A 100 11.13 28.07 -23.20
N ARG A 101 11.38 29.36 -23.29
CA ARG A 101 11.89 30.17 -22.16
C ARG A 101 10.80 30.38 -21.10
N MET A 102 9.56 30.62 -21.53
CA MET A 102 8.41 30.74 -20.63
C MET A 102 8.09 29.43 -19.89
N MET A 103 8.28 28.28 -20.53
CA MET A 103 8.04 26.97 -19.92
C MET A 103 9.05 26.57 -18.85
N ARG A 104 10.23 27.14 -18.82
CA ARG A 104 11.29 26.79 -17.82
C ARG A 104 10.82 26.91 -16.37
N PRO A 105 10.24 28.02 -15.88
CA PRO A 105 9.76 28.13 -14.51
C PRO A 105 8.64 27.12 -14.18
N TYR A 106 7.80 26.74 -15.13
CA TYR A 106 6.80 25.67 -14.94
C TYR A 106 7.47 24.33 -14.68
N MET A 107 8.47 23.98 -15.50
CA MET A 107 9.21 22.72 -15.33
C MET A 107 9.98 22.68 -14.00
N ILE A 108 10.57 23.81 -13.58
CA ILE A 108 11.25 23.93 -12.29
C ILE A 108 10.24 23.73 -11.14
N SER A 109 9.08 24.36 -11.22
CA SER A 109 8.02 24.22 -10.20
C SER A 109 7.49 22.79 -10.12
N ALA A 110 7.26 22.16 -11.27
CA ALA A 110 6.84 20.75 -11.34
C ALA A 110 7.91 19.84 -10.75
N ALA A 111 9.20 20.05 -11.05
CA ALA A 111 10.29 19.28 -10.46
C ALA A 111 10.37 19.44 -8.94
N ILE A 112 10.18 20.66 -8.42
CA ILE A 112 10.15 20.90 -6.97
C ILE A 112 9.00 20.12 -6.31
N ILE A 113 7.77 20.24 -6.84
CA ILE A 113 6.62 19.52 -6.33
C ILE A 113 6.88 18.02 -6.36
N SER A 114 7.42 17.52 -7.46
CA SER A 114 7.73 16.12 -7.68
C SER A 114 8.72 15.57 -6.63
N VAL A 115 9.81 16.28 -6.37
CA VAL A 115 10.80 15.89 -5.33
C VAL A 115 10.16 15.87 -3.95
N VAL A 116 9.34 16.88 -3.63
CA VAL A 116 8.66 16.98 -2.33
C VAL A 116 7.64 15.82 -2.16
N THR A 117 6.79 15.58 -3.15
CA THR A 117 5.77 14.51 -3.10
C THR A 117 6.41 13.13 -3.05
N PHE A 118 7.51 12.91 -3.77
CA PHE A 118 8.29 11.68 -3.70
C PHE A 118 8.87 11.47 -2.29
N GLY A 119 9.53 12.46 -1.72
CA GLY A 119 10.09 12.38 -0.36
C GLY A 119 9.02 12.11 0.70
N LEU A 120 7.87 12.79 0.60
CA LEU A 120 6.72 12.56 1.47
C LEU A 120 6.19 11.12 1.33
N GLY A 121 5.96 10.66 0.10
CA GLY A 121 5.43 9.33 -0.19
C GLY A 121 6.36 8.19 0.17
N ALA A 122 7.68 8.39 0.01
CA ALA A 122 8.67 7.36 0.27
C ALA A 122 8.96 7.14 1.76
N TYR A 123 8.95 8.22 2.57
CA TYR A 123 9.47 8.18 3.95
C TYR A 123 8.50 8.71 5.00
N VAL A 124 7.86 9.86 4.77
CA VAL A 124 7.07 10.56 5.79
C VAL A 124 5.68 9.92 5.95
N ILE A 125 4.98 9.77 4.84
CA ILE A 125 3.61 9.24 4.83
C ILE A 125 3.53 7.82 5.37
N PRO A 126 4.43 6.86 5.00
CA PRO A 126 4.37 5.51 5.55
C PRO A 126 4.45 5.47 7.07
N LYS A 127 5.35 6.26 7.67
CA LYS A 127 5.48 6.36 9.13
C LYS A 127 4.22 6.94 9.79
N GLY A 128 3.64 7.97 9.20
CA GLY A 128 2.37 8.54 9.66
C GLY A 128 1.19 7.59 9.52
N ASN A 129 1.17 6.78 8.47
CA ASN A 129 0.14 5.79 8.24
C ASN A 129 0.09 4.69 9.32
N VAL A 130 1.21 4.34 9.96
CA VAL A 130 1.20 3.42 11.11
C VAL A 130 0.26 3.93 12.19
N THR A 131 0.44 5.18 12.61
CA THR A 131 -0.40 5.82 13.65
C THR A 131 -1.84 5.99 13.19
N ARG A 132 -2.05 6.42 11.94
CA ARG A 132 -3.38 6.60 11.37
C ARG A 132 -4.17 5.29 11.31
N LEU A 133 -3.57 4.22 10.80
CA LEU A 133 -4.23 2.92 10.68
C LEU A 133 -4.50 2.27 12.05
N ASP A 134 -3.60 2.45 13.01
CA ASP A 134 -3.84 2.00 14.39
C ASP A 134 -5.03 2.76 15.02
N PHE A 135 -5.13 4.07 14.79
CA PHE A 135 -6.30 4.86 15.20
C PHE A 135 -7.58 4.37 14.50
N GLU A 136 -7.56 4.12 13.19
CA GLU A 136 -8.70 3.58 12.44
C GLU A 136 -9.13 2.21 12.96
N ASP A 137 -8.19 1.35 13.29
CA ASP A 137 -8.47 0.02 13.84
C ASP A 137 -9.12 0.09 15.22
N ARG A 138 -8.72 1.07 16.05
CA ARG A 138 -9.29 1.26 17.40
C ARG A 138 -10.67 1.93 17.39
N TYR A 139 -10.87 2.95 16.53
CA TYR A 139 -12.03 3.83 16.64
C TYR A 139 -12.97 3.81 15.44
N LYS A 140 -12.50 3.43 14.23
CA LYS A 140 -13.34 3.41 13.02
C LYS A 140 -13.89 2.04 12.66
N LYS A 141 -13.14 0.95 12.88
CA LYS A 141 -13.55 -0.39 12.44
C LYS A 141 -14.40 -1.09 13.50
N LYS A 142 -15.58 -1.60 13.09
CA LYS A 142 -16.33 -2.61 13.84
C LYS A 142 -15.54 -3.93 13.74
N LYS A 143 -14.89 -4.37 14.84
CA LYS A 143 -14.13 -5.63 15.00
C LYS A 143 -13.15 -5.96 13.85
N LYS A 144 -11.87 -6.08 14.17
CA LYS A 144 -10.87 -6.66 13.27
C LYS A 144 -11.42 -7.95 12.68
N GLN A 145 -11.39 -8.06 11.34
CA GLN A 145 -11.52 -9.38 10.70
C GLN A 145 -10.25 -10.15 11.06
N GLU A 146 -10.33 -10.95 12.12
CA GLU A 146 -9.21 -11.74 12.64
C GLU A 146 -8.96 -13.03 11.82
N TYR A 147 -9.38 -13.04 10.56
CA TYR A 147 -9.19 -14.18 9.69
C TYR A 147 -8.69 -13.77 8.29
N VAL A 148 -7.85 -14.61 7.72
CA VAL A 148 -7.35 -14.49 6.34
C VAL A 148 -7.89 -15.67 5.53
N ARG A 149 -8.18 -15.46 4.24
CA ARG A 149 -8.69 -16.51 3.35
C ARG A 149 -7.74 -16.74 2.17
N ASN A 150 -7.76 -17.98 1.67
CA ASN A 150 -7.05 -18.39 0.46
C ASN A 150 -5.54 -18.05 0.52
N VAL A 151 -4.91 -18.47 1.62
CA VAL A 151 -3.47 -18.34 1.81
C VAL A 151 -2.77 -19.44 1.05
N GLN A 152 -1.88 -19.08 0.14
CA GLN A 152 -1.01 -20.01 -0.57
C GLN A 152 0.42 -19.50 -0.51
N LEU A 153 1.32 -20.35 -0.05
CA LEU A 153 2.74 -20.01 0.03
C LEU A 153 3.63 -21.24 -0.17
N GLU A 154 4.79 -21.04 -0.74
CA GLU A 154 5.84 -22.03 -0.79
C GLU A 154 6.58 -22.04 0.55
N VAL A 155 6.53 -23.17 1.25
CA VAL A 155 7.11 -23.33 2.60
C VAL A 155 8.50 -23.96 2.57
N ASP A 156 8.80 -24.70 1.50
CA ASP A 156 10.12 -25.24 1.17
C ASP A 156 10.22 -25.41 -0.36
N SER A 157 11.41 -25.66 -0.88
CA SER A 157 11.60 -25.89 -2.34
C SER A 157 10.67 -26.97 -2.85
N GLY A 158 9.72 -26.60 -3.72
CA GLY A 158 8.72 -27.51 -4.27
C GLY A 158 7.64 -27.96 -3.28
N VAL A 159 7.50 -27.33 -2.11
CA VAL A 159 6.44 -27.64 -1.13
C VAL A 159 5.52 -26.43 -0.95
N ILE A 160 4.27 -26.57 -1.39
CA ILE A 160 3.27 -25.52 -1.36
C ILE A 160 2.24 -25.82 -0.28
N ALA A 161 2.06 -24.89 0.64
CA ALA A 161 1.00 -24.94 1.66
C ALA A 161 -0.18 -24.07 1.21
N TYR A 162 -1.39 -24.58 1.41
CA TYR A 162 -2.63 -23.83 1.20
C TYR A 162 -3.52 -23.92 2.43
N ILE A 163 -4.08 -22.76 2.83
CA ILE A 163 -5.04 -22.63 3.93
C ILE A 163 -6.24 -21.84 3.40
N GLU A 164 -7.44 -22.44 3.39
CA GLU A 164 -8.63 -21.75 2.92
C GLU A 164 -9.04 -20.61 3.86
N ARG A 165 -8.96 -20.83 5.17
CA ARG A 165 -9.29 -19.82 6.18
C ARG A 165 -8.40 -19.99 7.41
N TYR A 166 -7.70 -18.94 7.79
CA TYR A 166 -6.92 -18.89 9.02
C TYR A 166 -7.54 -17.89 10.00
N GLU A 167 -7.75 -18.31 11.24
CA GLU A 167 -8.26 -17.50 12.34
C GLU A 167 -7.14 -17.20 13.32
N ASN A 168 -6.86 -15.91 13.50
CA ASN A 168 -5.72 -15.48 14.32
C ASN A 168 -5.97 -15.65 15.84
N TYR A 169 -7.24 -15.55 16.31
CA TYR A 169 -7.54 -15.64 17.73
C TYR A 169 -7.29 -17.03 18.32
N ASN A 170 -7.53 -18.10 17.54
CA ASN A 170 -7.27 -19.49 17.93
C ASN A 170 -6.05 -20.11 17.23
N LYS A 171 -5.34 -19.30 16.41
CA LYS A 171 -4.17 -19.69 15.62
C LYS A 171 -4.38 -20.95 14.78
N THR A 172 -5.57 -21.11 14.24
CA THR A 172 -6.00 -22.31 13.53
C THR A 172 -6.35 -22.00 12.08
N GLY A 173 -5.76 -22.75 11.17
CA GLY A 173 -6.12 -22.80 9.76
C GLY A 173 -7.09 -23.94 9.49
N TYR A 174 -8.12 -23.67 8.68
CA TYR A 174 -9.11 -24.65 8.26
C TYR A 174 -8.94 -24.98 6.78
N ARG A 175 -9.25 -26.23 6.42
CA ARG A 175 -9.05 -26.80 5.08
C ARG A 175 -7.62 -26.56 4.60
N PHE A 176 -6.70 -27.18 5.33
CA PHE A 176 -5.26 -27.13 5.04
C PHE A 176 -4.91 -28.17 4.00
N SER A 177 -4.07 -27.80 3.02
CA SER A 177 -3.36 -28.76 2.17
C SER A 177 -1.88 -28.42 2.07
N LEU A 178 -1.08 -29.46 1.88
CA LEU A 178 0.36 -29.37 1.64
C LEU A 178 0.71 -30.24 0.45
N ASP A 179 1.20 -29.62 -0.61
CA ASP A 179 1.54 -30.26 -1.86
C ASP A 179 3.05 -30.28 -2.05
N LYS A 180 3.60 -31.47 -2.25
CA LYS A 180 5.03 -31.65 -2.53
C LYS A 180 5.21 -32.01 -4.00
N PHE A 181 6.00 -31.21 -4.69
CA PHE A 181 6.36 -31.39 -6.08
C PHE A 181 7.84 -31.78 -6.21
N ASP A 182 8.13 -32.69 -7.12
CA ASP A 182 9.45 -33.02 -7.59
C ASP A 182 9.45 -32.95 -9.12
N ASP A 183 10.35 -32.13 -9.69
CA ASP A 183 10.40 -31.85 -11.15
C ASP A 183 9.03 -31.53 -11.77
N LYS A 184 8.22 -30.68 -11.13
CA LYS A 184 6.86 -30.30 -11.53
C LYS A 184 5.81 -31.43 -11.48
N LYS A 185 6.14 -32.59 -10.93
CA LYS A 185 5.20 -33.68 -10.68
C LYS A 185 4.80 -33.68 -9.21
N LEU A 186 3.51 -33.85 -8.93
CA LEU A 186 3.00 -34.00 -7.59
C LEU A 186 3.44 -35.36 -7.04
N VAL A 187 4.23 -35.37 -5.98
CA VAL A 187 4.76 -36.58 -5.33
C VAL A 187 3.96 -36.91 -4.07
N ALA A 188 3.54 -35.93 -3.31
CA ALA A 188 2.73 -36.13 -2.14
C ALA A 188 1.71 -35.01 -1.99
N HIS A 189 0.51 -35.35 -1.53
CA HIS A 189 -0.59 -34.44 -1.26
C HIS A 189 -1.17 -34.75 0.12
N LEU A 190 -1.01 -33.81 1.04
CA LEU A 190 -1.62 -33.87 2.37
C LEU A 190 -2.83 -32.94 2.42
N THR A 191 -3.96 -33.46 2.85
CA THR A 191 -5.14 -32.68 3.19
C THR A 191 -5.50 -32.84 4.64
N ALA A 192 -5.96 -31.77 5.29
CA ALA A 192 -6.39 -31.83 6.68
C ALA A 192 -7.57 -30.89 6.94
N ARG A 193 -8.39 -31.26 7.91
CA ARG A 193 -9.52 -30.45 8.34
C ARG A 193 -9.04 -29.15 8.99
N SER A 194 -8.01 -29.22 9.82
CA SER A 194 -7.44 -28.07 10.48
C SER A 194 -5.97 -28.23 10.80
N VAL A 195 -5.26 -27.10 10.87
CA VAL A 195 -3.88 -26.99 11.29
C VAL A 195 -3.75 -25.90 12.34
N THR A 196 -3.15 -26.18 13.48
CA THR A 196 -3.01 -25.23 14.60
C THR A 196 -1.53 -24.92 14.83
N TYR A 197 -1.20 -23.62 14.93
CA TYR A 197 0.17 -23.18 15.24
C TYR A 197 0.49 -23.32 16.73
N ASP A 198 1.60 -23.97 17.05
CA ASP A 198 2.10 -24.08 18.42
C ASP A 198 2.95 -22.85 18.75
N THR A 199 2.48 -22.03 19.69
CA THR A 199 3.20 -20.81 20.13
C THR A 199 4.41 -21.07 21.00
N ALA A 200 4.55 -22.29 21.53
CA ALA A 200 5.69 -22.65 22.38
C ALA A 200 6.95 -23.02 21.57
N SER A 201 6.79 -23.34 20.29
CA SER A 201 7.88 -23.79 19.43
C SER A 201 7.80 -23.15 18.05
N VAL A 202 8.93 -22.66 17.55
CA VAL A 202 9.02 -22.03 16.23
C VAL A 202 8.73 -23.05 15.14
N HIS A 203 7.89 -22.69 14.15
CA HIS A 203 7.51 -23.50 12.98
C HIS A 203 6.78 -24.82 13.30
N LYS A 204 6.35 -25.06 14.54
CA LYS A 204 5.63 -26.27 14.90
C LYS A 204 4.13 -26.12 14.66
N TRP A 205 3.56 -27.08 13.94
CA TRP A 205 2.15 -27.14 13.61
C TRP A 205 1.54 -28.48 13.98
N THR A 206 0.36 -28.45 14.55
CA THR A 206 -0.46 -29.64 14.82
C THR A 206 -1.54 -29.76 13.76
N ILE A 207 -1.48 -30.80 12.97
CA ILE A 207 -2.43 -31.11 11.90
C ILE A 207 -3.46 -32.08 12.45
N LYS A 208 -4.75 -31.81 12.23
CA LYS A 208 -5.86 -32.65 12.73
C LYS A 208 -6.70 -33.19 11.58
N ASN A 209 -7.10 -34.47 11.71
CA ASN A 209 -7.89 -35.18 10.71
C ASN A 209 -7.27 -35.08 9.33
N TYR A 210 -6.12 -35.72 9.17
CA TYR A 210 -5.32 -35.63 7.95
C TYR A 210 -5.42 -36.89 7.08
N MET A 211 -5.18 -36.69 5.79
CA MET A 211 -5.00 -37.74 4.80
C MET A 211 -3.79 -37.35 3.92
N ILE A 212 -2.82 -38.27 3.86
CA ILE A 212 -1.63 -38.13 3.00
C ILE A 212 -1.80 -39.11 1.85
N ARG A 213 -1.60 -38.62 0.63
CA ARG A 213 -1.47 -39.42 -0.59
C ARG A 213 -0.05 -39.31 -1.08
N GLU A 214 0.66 -40.39 -1.13
CA GLU A 214 2.00 -40.51 -1.71
C GLU A 214 1.90 -41.19 -3.05
N MET A 215 2.49 -40.59 -4.08
CA MET A 215 2.49 -41.12 -5.46
C MET A 215 3.72 -41.98 -5.69
N GLU A 216 3.59 -43.28 -5.73
CA GLU A 216 4.65 -44.24 -6.05
C GLU A 216 4.46 -44.81 -7.49
N GLY A 217 4.86 -44.02 -8.49
CA GLY A 217 4.65 -44.38 -9.90
C GLY A 217 3.17 -44.42 -10.26
N MET A 218 2.63 -45.61 -10.60
CA MET A 218 1.20 -45.82 -10.89
C MET A 218 0.36 -46.22 -9.68
N ARG A 219 0.96 -46.31 -8.50
CA ARG A 219 0.27 -46.67 -7.25
C ARG A 219 0.20 -45.49 -6.32
N GLU A 220 -0.90 -45.39 -5.57
CA GLU A 220 -1.07 -44.41 -4.52
C GLU A 220 -1.06 -45.12 -3.16
N LYS A 221 -0.28 -44.60 -2.24
CA LYS A 221 -0.33 -44.99 -0.84
C LYS A 221 -1.09 -43.94 -0.06
N ILE A 222 -2.14 -44.36 0.63
CA ILE A 222 -3.01 -43.46 1.41
C ILE A 222 -2.82 -43.75 2.89
N THR A 223 -2.38 -42.73 3.64
CA THR A 223 -2.25 -42.76 5.10
C THR A 223 -3.24 -41.79 5.70
N ARG A 224 -3.97 -42.21 6.72
CA ARG A 224 -4.94 -41.35 7.47
C ARG A 224 -4.63 -41.37 8.94
N GLY A 225 -4.91 -40.25 9.62
CA GLY A 225 -4.74 -40.15 11.05
C GLY A 225 -5.47 -38.94 11.64
N ASP A 226 -5.63 -38.96 12.95
CA ASP A 226 -6.36 -37.92 13.67
C ASP A 226 -5.48 -36.73 14.04
N ARG A 227 -4.17 -36.98 14.35
CA ARG A 227 -3.24 -35.94 14.77
C ARG A 227 -1.84 -36.24 14.24
N LEU A 228 -1.19 -35.19 13.72
CA LEU A 228 0.20 -35.19 13.28
C LEU A 228 0.85 -33.89 13.73
N ASP A 229 1.88 -33.99 14.56
CA ASP A 229 2.70 -32.85 14.94
C ASP A 229 3.92 -32.80 14.00
N THR A 230 4.08 -31.69 13.27
CA THR A 230 5.14 -31.55 12.27
C THR A 230 5.71 -30.13 12.25
N ILE A 231 6.89 -29.98 11.67
CA ILE A 231 7.55 -28.69 11.46
C ILE A 231 7.28 -28.26 10.03
N ILE A 232 6.60 -27.11 9.88
CA ILE A 232 6.36 -26.47 8.57
C ILE A 232 7.02 -25.11 8.62
N LYS A 233 7.91 -24.81 7.68
CA LYS A 233 8.69 -23.55 7.62
C LYS A 233 7.79 -22.34 7.26
N MET A 234 6.69 -22.16 7.98
CA MET A 234 5.81 -21.00 7.88
C MET A 234 5.39 -20.52 9.26
N GLU A 235 5.17 -19.24 9.39
CA GLU A 235 4.62 -18.59 10.57
C GLU A 235 3.34 -17.83 10.26
N PRO A 236 2.44 -17.64 11.24
CA PRO A 236 1.23 -16.81 11.03
C PRO A 236 1.53 -15.42 10.50
N GLN A 237 2.67 -14.84 10.85
CA GLN A 237 3.11 -13.53 10.38
C GLN A 237 3.42 -13.50 8.87
N ASP A 238 3.75 -14.63 8.25
CA ASP A 238 4.06 -14.70 6.83
C ASP A 238 2.82 -14.44 5.95
N PHE A 239 1.62 -14.71 6.45
CA PHE A 239 0.37 -14.60 5.71
C PHE A 239 -0.73 -13.75 6.38
N LEU A 240 -0.52 -13.35 7.65
CA LEU A 240 -1.39 -12.38 8.33
C LEU A 240 -1.09 -10.96 7.84
N ILE A 241 -1.35 -10.72 6.55
CA ILE A 241 -1.21 -9.39 5.98
C ILE A 241 -2.40 -8.55 6.45
N MET A 242 -2.15 -7.60 7.34
CA MET A 242 -3.16 -6.63 7.74
C MET A 242 -3.49 -5.75 6.52
N LYS A 243 -4.78 -5.60 6.22
CA LYS A 243 -5.24 -4.71 5.16
C LYS A 243 -4.69 -3.29 5.40
N GLY A 244 -3.92 -2.79 4.44
CA GLY A 244 -3.26 -1.48 4.56
C GLY A 244 -1.81 -1.54 5.06
N GLN A 245 -1.25 -2.72 5.38
CA GLN A 245 0.13 -2.87 5.82
C GLN A 245 1.13 -2.34 4.77
N GLN A 246 0.82 -2.50 3.47
CA GLN A 246 1.61 -1.94 2.38
C GLN A 246 1.79 -0.42 2.50
N GLN A 247 0.82 0.29 3.08
CA GLN A 247 0.86 1.74 3.25
C GLN A 247 1.73 2.19 4.44
N THR A 248 2.11 1.28 5.33
CA THR A 248 2.92 1.57 6.51
C THR A 248 4.42 1.37 6.30
N MET A 249 4.80 0.64 5.26
CA MET A 249 6.19 0.36 4.92
C MET A 249 6.79 1.53 4.13
N THR A 250 8.04 1.90 4.44
CA THR A 250 8.81 2.83 3.59
C THR A 250 9.12 2.19 2.24
N SER A 251 9.42 2.98 1.22
CA SER A 251 9.67 2.43 -0.13
C SER A 251 10.81 1.40 -0.18
N PRO A 252 11.94 1.58 0.53
CA PRO A 252 12.98 0.54 0.61
C PRO A 252 12.50 -0.75 1.29
N GLU A 253 11.80 -0.64 2.44
CA GLU A 253 11.24 -1.79 3.17
C GLU A 253 10.20 -2.53 2.33
N LEU A 254 9.36 -1.80 1.61
CA LEU A 254 8.35 -2.37 0.73
C LEU A 254 8.97 -3.17 -0.42
N LYS A 255 10.06 -2.65 -1.02
CA LYS A 255 10.81 -3.37 -2.05
C LYS A 255 11.43 -4.66 -1.51
N GLU A 256 12.11 -4.58 -0.37
CA GLU A 256 12.73 -5.73 0.28
C GLU A 256 11.67 -6.81 0.62
N TYR A 257 10.51 -6.38 1.14
CA TYR A 257 9.39 -7.26 1.43
C TYR A 257 8.87 -7.95 0.17
N ILE A 258 8.64 -7.21 -0.92
CA ILE A 258 8.19 -7.75 -2.21
C ILE A 258 9.20 -8.79 -2.73
N ASP A 259 10.51 -8.47 -2.72
CA ASP A 259 11.55 -9.36 -3.20
C ASP A 259 11.64 -10.65 -2.35
N LYS A 260 11.47 -10.53 -1.03
CA LYS A 260 11.42 -11.66 -0.11
C LYS A 260 10.21 -12.57 -0.39
N GLN A 261 9.03 -11.99 -0.57
CA GLN A 261 7.81 -12.75 -0.82
C GLN A 261 7.78 -13.39 -2.22
N LYS A 262 8.35 -12.73 -3.24
CA LYS A 262 8.55 -13.32 -4.57
C LYS A 262 9.41 -14.58 -4.53
N ARG A 263 10.51 -14.56 -3.76
CA ARG A 263 11.38 -15.73 -3.60
C ARG A 263 10.67 -16.90 -2.90
N ARG A 264 9.65 -16.60 -2.08
CA ARG A 264 8.82 -17.59 -1.38
C ARG A 264 7.59 -18.03 -2.18
N GLY A 265 7.44 -17.61 -3.44
CA GLY A 265 6.29 -17.97 -4.28
C GLY A 265 4.94 -17.47 -3.77
N PHE A 266 4.91 -16.42 -2.92
CA PHE A 266 3.67 -15.91 -2.33
C PHE A 266 2.80 -15.22 -3.40
N ALA A 267 1.57 -15.70 -3.58
CA ALA A 267 0.69 -15.24 -4.67
C ALA A 267 0.05 -13.86 -4.43
N ASN A 268 -0.13 -13.44 -3.17
CA ASN A 268 -0.88 -12.23 -2.79
C ASN A 268 -0.03 -10.97 -2.63
N ILE A 269 1.01 -10.79 -3.45
CA ILE A 269 1.90 -9.61 -3.40
C ILE A 269 1.45 -8.45 -4.29
N LYS A 270 0.43 -8.65 -5.13
CA LYS A 270 -0.01 -7.63 -6.10
C LYS A 270 -0.35 -6.28 -5.47
N GLU A 271 -1.00 -6.27 -4.32
CA GLU A 271 -1.33 -5.02 -3.62
C GLU A 271 -0.07 -4.25 -3.17
N PHE A 272 0.99 -4.98 -2.76
CA PHE A 272 2.28 -4.39 -2.39
C PHE A 272 3.03 -3.86 -3.61
N GLU A 273 3.00 -4.57 -4.72
CA GLU A 273 3.58 -4.12 -5.99
C GLU A 273 2.87 -2.86 -6.51
N ILE A 274 1.54 -2.84 -6.50
CA ILE A 274 0.75 -1.69 -6.90
C ILE A 274 1.13 -0.47 -6.04
N GLU A 275 1.17 -0.60 -4.73
CA GLU A 275 1.56 0.48 -3.82
C GLU A 275 3.00 0.96 -4.11
N TYR A 276 3.95 0.04 -4.32
CA TYR A 276 5.33 0.38 -4.65
C TYR A 276 5.42 1.16 -5.97
N TYR A 277 4.77 0.66 -7.01
CA TYR A 277 4.74 1.32 -8.31
C TYR A 277 3.98 2.66 -8.26
N GLN A 278 2.89 2.76 -7.54
CA GLN A 278 2.18 4.04 -7.36
C GLN A 278 3.07 5.11 -6.74
N ARG A 279 3.91 4.75 -5.78
CA ARG A 279 4.89 5.69 -5.19
C ARG A 279 5.98 6.10 -6.18
N CYS A 280 6.33 5.22 -7.11
CA CYS A 280 7.29 5.50 -8.18
C CYS A 280 6.63 6.18 -9.39
N LEU A 281 5.36 5.86 -9.67
CA LEU A 281 4.58 6.28 -10.86
C LEU A 281 4.11 7.74 -10.84
N LEU A 282 4.35 8.49 -9.78
CA LEU A 282 4.24 9.96 -9.85
C LEU A 282 5.07 10.56 -11.01
N TYR A 283 5.87 9.72 -11.69
CA TYR A 283 6.80 10.08 -12.76
C TYR A 283 6.55 9.41 -14.11
N THR A 284 5.79 8.33 -14.17
CA THR A 284 5.57 7.63 -15.44
C THR A 284 4.07 7.62 -15.73
N SER A 285 3.64 8.57 -16.54
CA SER A 285 2.38 8.44 -17.27
C SER A 285 2.42 7.12 -18.04
N PRO A 286 1.41 6.23 -17.94
CA PRO A 286 1.40 5.01 -18.73
C PRO A 286 1.53 5.41 -20.20
N SER A 287 2.52 4.83 -20.87
CA SER A 287 2.66 4.97 -22.31
C SER A 287 1.41 4.38 -22.94
N PRO A 288 0.74 5.05 -23.90
CA PRO A 288 -0.42 4.48 -24.59
C PRO A 288 -0.08 3.26 -25.46
N ARG A 289 1.06 2.61 -25.22
CA ARG A 289 1.56 1.43 -25.97
C ARG A 289 1.69 0.16 -25.14
N ASP A 290 1.30 0.15 -23.86
CA ASP A 290 1.31 -1.05 -23.02
C ASP A 290 -0.09 -1.57 -22.78
#